data_483d9e93b750074a1ea539c59ff6f1fe
#
_entry.id   483d9e93b750074a1ea539c59ff6f1fe
#
_cell.length_a   1.000
_cell.length_b   1.000
_cell.length_c   1.000
_cell.angle_alpha   90.00
_cell.angle_beta   90.00
_cell.angle_gamma   90.00
#
_symmetry.space_group_name_H-M   'P 1'
#
loop_
_entity.id
_entity.type
_entity.pdbx_description
1 polymer ?
#
loop_
_entity_poly.entity_id
_entity_poly.type
_entity_poly.pdbx_seq_one_letter_code
_entity_poly.pdbx_strand_id
1 'polypeptide(L)'
;KTIDDWIMSVTAATDPDDPRRGLLYRFFQSLYNDEHLQTTIDNRVLPVQQAKYNLVDDNDNEDEEAKKLLDRPWFHQLIRICFLHQLQGVSLADLSHLDDNLEISHVEEIPMSNYIPQQQIIIREESDQTGWSYKDGALEPYYVQFGNPWSLGMLNELAVIILAKKLGLGAWMNYI
;
A
#
# COMPACT_ATOMS: atom_id res chain seq x y z
N LYS A 1 21.03 1.59 -1.07
CA LYS A 1 20.39 0.84 -2.14
C LYS A 1 20.98 1.20 -3.49
N THR A 2 21.16 0.21 -4.34
CA THR A 2 21.79 0.32 -5.66
C THR A 2 20.78 -0.01 -6.77
N ILE A 3 21.19 0.17 -8.03
CA ILE A 3 20.39 -0.27 -9.19
C ILE A 3 20.24 -1.79 -9.18
N ASP A 4 21.27 -2.53 -8.77
CA ASP A 4 21.19 -3.99 -8.67
C ASP A 4 20.19 -4.44 -7.61
N ASP A 5 20.14 -3.77 -6.45
CA ASP A 5 19.12 -4.01 -5.41
C ASP A 5 17.69 -3.81 -5.98
N TRP A 6 17.52 -2.79 -6.82
CA TRP A 6 16.23 -2.53 -7.47
C TRP A 6 15.88 -3.63 -8.46
N ILE A 7 16.80 -3.99 -9.37
CA ILE A 7 16.58 -5.06 -10.35
C ILE A 7 16.21 -6.37 -9.65
N MET A 8 16.97 -6.77 -8.62
CA MET A 8 16.69 -7.98 -7.84
C MET A 8 15.29 -7.93 -7.20
N SER A 9 14.92 -6.78 -6.66
CA SER A 9 13.61 -6.62 -6.01
C SER A 9 12.43 -6.70 -6.99
N VAL A 10 12.60 -6.14 -8.19
CA VAL A 10 11.61 -6.21 -9.27
C VAL A 10 11.50 -7.65 -9.79
N THR A 11 12.63 -8.31 -10.04
CA THR A 11 12.66 -9.69 -10.52
C THR A 11 11.93 -10.63 -9.55
N ALA A 12 12.20 -10.52 -8.24
CA ALA A 12 11.52 -11.33 -7.23
C ALA A 12 10.00 -11.02 -7.15
N ALA A 13 9.61 -9.75 -7.29
CA ALA A 13 8.20 -9.37 -7.21
C ALA A 13 7.38 -9.77 -8.44
N THR A 14 8.03 -9.97 -9.58
CA THR A 14 7.40 -10.32 -10.86
C THR A 14 7.67 -11.76 -11.29
N ASP A 15 8.27 -12.57 -10.43
CA ASP A 15 8.47 -13.99 -10.70
C ASP A 15 7.10 -14.66 -10.95
N PRO A 16 6.91 -15.35 -12.08
CA PRO A 16 5.60 -15.95 -12.41
C PRO A 16 5.25 -17.16 -11.55
N ASP A 17 6.26 -17.86 -11.01
CA ASP A 17 6.06 -19.10 -10.25
C ASP A 17 6.02 -18.84 -8.74
N ASP A 18 6.87 -17.93 -8.24
CA ASP A 18 6.96 -17.60 -6.81
C ASP A 18 7.14 -16.08 -6.59
N PRO A 19 6.11 -15.27 -6.85
CA PRO A 19 6.21 -13.81 -6.70
C PRO A 19 6.40 -13.41 -5.23
N ARG A 20 7.48 -12.63 -4.95
CA ARG A 20 7.84 -12.19 -3.59
C ARG A 20 8.10 -10.70 -3.53
N ARG A 21 7.32 -9.98 -2.73
CA ARG A 21 7.39 -8.52 -2.66
C ARG A 21 8.21 -7.96 -1.49
N GLY A 22 8.75 -8.81 -0.61
CA GLY A 22 9.50 -8.36 0.56
C GLY A 22 10.76 -7.56 0.22
N LEU A 23 11.52 -7.97 -0.81
CA LEU A 23 12.68 -7.19 -1.30
C LEU A 23 12.24 -5.82 -1.85
N LEU A 24 11.17 -5.79 -2.65
CA LEU A 24 10.61 -4.58 -3.22
C LEU A 24 10.07 -3.64 -2.12
N TYR A 25 9.39 -4.18 -1.13
CA TYR A 25 8.93 -3.41 0.03
C TYR A 25 10.09 -2.73 0.77
N ARG A 26 11.14 -3.48 1.11
CA ARG A 26 12.34 -2.91 1.76
C ARG A 26 13.07 -1.90 0.88
N PHE A 27 13.01 -2.08 -0.42
CA PHE A 27 13.54 -1.12 -1.37
C PHE A 27 12.71 0.18 -1.34
N PHE A 28 11.39 0.11 -1.42
CA PHE A 28 10.51 1.26 -1.34
C PHE A 28 10.64 2.00 0.00
N GLN A 29 10.75 1.29 1.12
CA GLN A 29 11.02 1.91 2.42
C GLN A 29 12.30 2.76 2.40
N SER A 30 13.32 2.34 1.65
CA SER A 30 14.54 3.15 1.49
C SER A 30 14.37 4.39 0.61
N LEU A 31 13.37 4.40 -0.29
CA LEU A 31 13.02 5.58 -1.09
C LEU A 31 12.23 6.59 -0.26
N TYR A 32 11.36 6.12 0.64
CA TYR A 32 10.59 6.98 1.55
C TYR A 32 11.46 7.81 2.51
N ASN A 33 12.74 7.51 2.65
CA ASN A 33 13.69 8.36 3.38
C ASN A 33 14.07 9.65 2.63
N ASP A 34 13.56 9.87 1.41
CA ASP A 34 13.69 11.14 0.70
C ASP A 34 12.59 12.09 1.15
N GLU A 35 12.95 13.15 1.89
CA GLU A 35 12.01 14.12 2.47
C GLU A 35 11.15 14.82 1.41
N HIS A 36 11.70 15.06 0.22
CA HIS A 36 10.95 15.68 -0.87
C HIS A 36 9.87 14.75 -1.40
N LEU A 37 10.17 13.44 -1.51
CA LEU A 37 9.21 12.43 -1.89
C LEU A 37 8.08 12.35 -0.85
N GLN A 38 8.42 12.26 0.45
CA GLN A 38 7.42 12.23 1.51
C GLN A 38 6.49 13.45 1.47
N THR A 39 7.06 14.65 1.42
CA THR A 39 6.28 15.90 1.32
C THR A 39 5.36 15.89 0.10
N THR A 40 5.83 15.39 -1.04
CA THR A 40 5.03 15.31 -2.27
C THR A 40 3.85 14.33 -2.12
N ILE A 41 4.09 13.19 -1.46
CA ILE A 41 3.05 12.18 -1.17
C ILE A 41 2.01 12.79 -0.22
N ASP A 42 2.45 13.36 0.90
CA ASP A 42 1.56 13.91 1.92
C ASP A 42 0.69 15.05 1.35
N ASN A 43 1.26 15.92 0.52
CA ASN A 43 0.52 16.97 -0.18
C ASN A 43 -0.55 16.44 -1.15
N ARG A 44 -0.45 15.18 -1.58
CA ARG A 44 -1.46 14.54 -2.44
C ARG A 44 -2.49 13.74 -1.65
N VAL A 45 -2.07 13.10 -0.58
CA VAL A 45 -2.95 12.28 0.27
C VAL A 45 -3.86 13.15 1.13
N LEU A 46 -3.32 14.20 1.74
CA LEU A 46 -4.04 15.03 2.70
C LEU A 46 -5.32 15.66 2.13
N PRO A 47 -5.35 16.26 0.91
CA PRO A 47 -6.60 16.79 0.35
C PRO A 47 -7.67 15.73 0.11
N VAL A 48 -7.25 14.49 -0.25
CA VAL A 48 -8.19 13.39 -0.44
C VAL A 48 -8.78 12.94 0.88
N GLN A 49 -7.96 12.82 1.94
CA GLN A 49 -8.44 12.48 3.28
C GLN A 49 -9.37 13.55 3.88
N GLN A 50 -9.17 14.82 3.52
CA GLN A 50 -9.97 15.95 4.01
C GLN A 50 -11.19 16.25 3.12
N ALA A 51 -11.31 15.57 1.98
CA ALA A 51 -12.46 15.74 1.10
C ALA A 51 -13.76 15.32 1.83
N LYS A 52 -14.82 16.02 1.53
CA LYS A 52 -16.15 15.62 2.00
C LYS A 52 -16.71 14.57 1.05
N TYR A 53 -17.07 13.44 1.62
CA TYR A 53 -17.70 12.34 0.90
C TYR A 53 -19.18 12.31 1.24
N ASN A 54 -20.02 12.10 0.24
CA ASN A 54 -21.43 11.84 0.41
C ASN A 54 -21.72 10.44 -0.15
N LEU A 55 -22.41 9.63 0.63
CA LEU A 55 -22.99 8.40 0.13
C LEU A 55 -24.42 8.68 -0.28
N VAL A 56 -24.78 8.19 -1.45
CA VAL A 56 -26.12 8.33 -2.02
C VAL A 56 -26.67 6.92 -2.33
N ASP A 57 -27.97 6.77 -2.21
CA ASP A 57 -28.68 5.57 -2.63
C ASP A 57 -28.81 5.51 -4.17
N ASP A 58 -29.43 4.47 -4.70
CA ASP A 58 -29.66 4.29 -6.15
C ASP A 58 -30.57 5.38 -6.76
N ASN A 59 -31.19 6.23 -5.95
CA ASN A 59 -32.06 7.33 -6.37
C ASN A 59 -31.43 8.73 -6.15
N ASP A 60 -30.10 8.78 -5.93
CA ASP A 60 -29.34 9.99 -5.61
C ASP A 60 -29.75 10.71 -4.30
N ASN A 61 -30.42 10.03 -3.37
CA ASN A 61 -30.68 10.58 -2.04
C ASN A 61 -29.51 10.32 -1.11
N GLU A 62 -29.16 11.32 -0.28
CA GLU A 62 -28.12 11.17 0.72
C GLU A 62 -28.52 10.12 1.79
N ASP A 63 -27.61 9.17 2.03
CA ASP A 63 -27.73 8.19 3.10
C ASP A 63 -27.04 8.72 4.37
N GLU A 64 -27.83 9.30 5.26
CA GLU A 64 -27.34 9.89 6.52
C GLU A 64 -26.79 8.86 7.51
N GLU A 65 -27.20 7.58 7.45
CA GLU A 65 -26.63 6.52 8.29
C GLU A 65 -25.26 6.08 7.77
N ALA A 66 -25.17 5.85 6.47
CA ALA A 66 -23.89 5.51 5.82
C ALA A 66 -22.88 6.66 5.95
N LYS A 67 -23.32 7.92 5.88
CA LYS A 67 -22.46 9.10 6.07
C LYS A 67 -21.75 9.09 7.43
N LYS A 68 -22.41 8.65 8.51
CA LYS A 68 -21.79 8.53 9.83
C LYS A 68 -20.60 7.57 9.86
N LEU A 69 -20.54 6.59 8.96
CA LEU A 69 -19.40 5.68 8.81
C LEU A 69 -18.19 6.39 8.20
N LEU A 70 -18.43 7.34 7.28
CA LEU A 70 -17.37 8.11 6.62
C LEU A 70 -16.71 9.15 7.54
N ASP A 71 -17.42 9.58 8.58
CA ASP A 71 -16.89 10.54 9.57
C ASP A 71 -16.03 9.86 10.65
N ARG A 72 -15.87 8.53 10.61
CA ARG A 72 -15.07 7.80 11.58
C ARG A 72 -13.56 7.83 11.24
N PRO A 73 -12.69 7.86 12.25
CA PRO A 73 -11.22 7.93 12.04
C PRO A 73 -10.66 6.81 11.17
N TRP A 74 -11.22 5.60 11.28
CA TRP A 74 -10.77 4.46 10.48
C TRP A 74 -10.95 4.66 8.97
N PHE A 75 -11.94 5.45 8.54
CA PHE A 75 -12.18 5.72 7.13
C PHE A 75 -11.02 6.54 6.51
N HIS A 76 -10.46 7.50 7.24
CA HIS A 76 -9.29 8.24 6.78
C HIS A 76 -8.07 7.34 6.66
N GLN A 77 -7.92 6.33 7.53
CA GLN A 77 -6.86 5.32 7.42
C GLN A 77 -7.06 4.46 6.17
N LEU A 78 -8.29 4.02 5.92
CA LEU A 78 -8.63 3.25 4.72
C LEU A 78 -8.32 4.01 3.43
N ILE A 79 -8.65 5.30 3.36
CA ILE A 79 -8.31 6.18 2.23
C ILE A 79 -6.79 6.22 2.02
N ARG A 80 -6.01 6.35 3.11
CA ARG A 80 -4.55 6.33 3.02
C ARG A 80 -4.03 5.02 2.46
N ILE A 81 -4.54 3.88 2.95
CA ILE A 81 -4.16 2.56 2.46
C ILE A 81 -4.59 2.39 0.99
N CYS A 82 -5.79 2.85 0.64
CA CYS A 82 -6.23 2.90 -0.75
C CYS A 82 -5.25 3.70 -1.62
N PHE A 83 -4.77 4.86 -1.17
CA PHE A 83 -3.81 5.66 -1.93
C PHE A 83 -2.46 4.96 -2.12
N LEU A 84 -2.03 4.14 -1.16
CA LEU A 84 -0.76 3.41 -1.26
C LEU A 84 -0.67 2.52 -2.49
N HIS A 85 -1.81 2.01 -3.01
CA HIS A 85 -1.77 1.20 -4.23
C HIS A 85 -1.24 1.97 -5.44
N GLN A 86 -1.45 3.28 -5.52
CA GLN A 86 -0.88 4.11 -6.58
C GLN A 86 0.65 4.15 -6.50
N LEU A 87 1.18 4.17 -5.27
CA LEU A 87 2.62 4.26 -5.03
C LEU A 87 3.30 2.90 -5.18
N GLN A 88 2.70 1.85 -4.65
CA GLN A 88 3.30 0.51 -4.50
C GLN A 88 2.72 -0.52 -5.49
N GLY A 89 1.69 -0.13 -6.25
CA GLY A 89 0.99 -0.99 -7.21
C GLY A 89 -0.19 -1.76 -6.64
N VAL A 90 -0.08 -2.19 -5.39
CA VAL A 90 -1.11 -2.90 -4.64
C VAL A 90 -0.98 -2.58 -3.16
N SER A 91 -2.11 -2.52 -2.45
CA SER A 91 -2.15 -2.45 -0.98
C SER A 91 -3.27 -3.33 -0.45
N LEU A 92 -3.13 -3.81 0.78
CA LEU A 92 -4.09 -4.67 1.46
C LEU A 92 -4.45 -4.05 2.81
N ALA A 93 -5.73 -3.80 3.03
CA ALA A 93 -6.28 -3.29 4.28
C ALA A 93 -6.89 -4.43 5.10
N ASP A 94 -6.60 -4.43 6.39
CA ASP A 94 -7.22 -5.28 7.40
C ASP A 94 -8.27 -4.49 8.18
N LEU A 95 -9.53 -4.91 8.09
CA LEU A 95 -10.69 -4.33 8.77
C LEU A 95 -11.18 -5.24 9.93
N SER A 96 -10.42 -6.27 10.32
CA SER A 96 -10.83 -7.25 11.32
C SER A 96 -10.82 -6.72 12.76
N HIS A 97 -10.31 -5.50 12.97
CA HIS A 97 -10.24 -4.87 14.28
C HIS A 97 -11.59 -4.26 14.68
N LEU A 98 -12.42 -5.08 15.34
CA LEU A 98 -13.75 -4.70 15.77
C LEU A 98 -13.76 -4.28 17.25
N ASP A 99 -14.66 -3.38 17.62
CA ASP A 99 -14.94 -3.02 19.00
C ASP A 99 -15.98 -3.98 19.64
N ASP A 100 -16.36 -3.72 20.90
CA ASP A 100 -17.32 -4.54 21.62
C ASP A 100 -18.74 -4.55 20.98
N ASN A 101 -19.04 -3.62 20.09
CA ASN A 101 -20.28 -3.52 19.34
C ASN A 101 -20.21 -4.16 17.95
N LEU A 102 -19.10 -4.83 17.63
CA LEU A 102 -18.78 -5.39 16.32
C LEU A 102 -18.66 -4.32 15.21
N GLU A 103 -18.34 -3.08 15.57
CA GLU A 103 -18.04 -2.02 14.62
C GLU A 103 -16.53 -1.90 14.40
N ILE A 104 -16.12 -1.47 13.20
CA ILE A 104 -14.71 -1.27 12.88
C ILE A 104 -14.12 -0.19 13.80
N SER A 105 -13.14 -0.57 14.62
CA SER A 105 -12.43 0.34 15.53
C SER A 105 -11.28 1.06 14.86
N HIS A 106 -10.48 0.34 14.05
CA HIS A 106 -9.39 0.87 13.23
C HIS A 106 -9.12 -0.06 12.03
N VAL A 107 -8.35 0.44 11.09
CA VAL A 107 -7.93 -0.29 9.89
C VAL A 107 -6.41 -0.28 9.83
N GLU A 108 -5.80 -1.42 9.54
CA GLU A 108 -4.35 -1.54 9.40
C GLU A 108 -3.95 -1.90 7.97
N GLU A 109 -2.77 -1.41 7.56
CA GLU A 109 -2.13 -1.87 6.33
C GLU A 109 -1.38 -3.17 6.60
N ILE A 110 -1.65 -4.20 5.81
CA ILE A 110 -0.80 -5.39 5.78
C ILE A 110 0.45 -5.06 4.94
N PRO A 111 1.66 -5.13 5.53
CA PRO A 111 2.90 -4.87 4.80
C PRO A 111 3.05 -5.77 3.58
N MET A 112 3.58 -5.23 2.47
CA MET A 112 3.80 -6.00 1.23
C MET A 112 4.69 -7.24 1.40
N SER A 113 5.47 -7.32 2.47
CA SER A 113 6.27 -8.50 2.83
C SER A 113 5.42 -9.66 3.37
N ASN A 114 4.19 -9.37 3.82
CA ASN A 114 3.34 -10.30 4.56
C ASN A 114 2.14 -10.81 3.76
N TYR A 115 2.10 -10.55 2.45
CA TYR A 115 1.09 -11.12 1.57
C TYR A 115 1.60 -11.30 0.14
N ILE A 116 1.01 -12.24 -0.58
CA ILE A 116 1.29 -12.52 -2.00
C ILE A 116 0.02 -12.18 -2.78
N PRO A 117 -0.06 -10.97 -3.37
CA PRO A 117 -1.31 -10.50 -3.99
C PRO A 117 -1.72 -11.31 -5.21
N GLN A 118 -0.77 -11.90 -5.95
CA GLN A 118 -1.05 -12.75 -7.10
C GLN A 118 -1.74 -14.06 -6.71
N GLN A 119 -1.41 -14.58 -5.53
CA GLN A 119 -2.00 -15.81 -4.96
C GLN A 119 -3.15 -15.51 -3.99
N GLN A 120 -3.36 -14.22 -3.66
CA GLN A 120 -4.40 -13.76 -2.72
C GLN A 120 -4.29 -14.39 -1.33
N ILE A 121 -3.06 -14.55 -0.83
CA ILE A 121 -2.76 -15.14 0.49
C ILE A 121 -1.97 -14.19 1.36
N ILE A 122 -2.25 -14.24 2.67
CA ILE A 122 -1.45 -13.61 3.73
C ILE A 122 -0.48 -14.68 4.25
N ILE A 123 0.79 -14.31 4.41
CA ILE A 123 1.87 -15.15 4.91
C ILE A 123 2.39 -14.60 6.23
N ARG A 124 2.88 -15.47 7.12
CA ARG A 124 3.47 -15.03 8.39
C ARG A 124 4.91 -14.56 8.19
N GLU A 125 5.67 -15.34 7.44
CA GLU A 125 7.07 -15.05 7.12
C GLU A 125 7.27 -15.00 5.61
N GLU A 126 8.22 -14.19 5.15
CA GLU A 126 8.49 -13.99 3.73
C GLU A 126 8.89 -15.29 2.99
N SER A 127 9.43 -16.26 3.73
CA SER A 127 9.82 -17.58 3.20
C SER A 127 8.68 -18.58 3.05
N ASP A 128 7.49 -18.27 3.61
CA ASP A 128 6.37 -19.20 3.60
C ASP A 128 5.83 -19.40 2.18
N GLN A 129 5.62 -20.67 1.82
CA GLN A 129 5.06 -21.07 0.52
C GLN A 129 3.53 -21.16 0.55
N THR A 130 2.94 -21.19 1.74
CA THR A 130 1.49 -21.29 1.97
C THR A 130 1.05 -20.22 2.95
N GLY A 131 -0.22 -19.81 2.85
CA GLY A 131 -0.79 -18.78 3.71
C GLY A 131 -2.31 -18.93 3.81
N TRP A 132 -2.94 -17.91 4.37
CA TRP A 132 -4.40 -17.83 4.51
C TRP A 132 -4.95 -16.99 3.37
N SER A 133 -5.91 -17.57 2.60
CA SER A 133 -6.62 -16.80 1.58
C SER A 133 -7.42 -15.66 2.23
N TYR A 134 -7.29 -14.45 1.69
CA TYR A 134 -8.09 -13.30 2.09
C TYR A 134 -9.21 -12.99 1.08
N LYS A 135 -9.37 -13.80 0.04
CA LYS A 135 -10.44 -13.68 -0.95
C LYS A 135 -11.49 -14.79 -0.82
N ASP A 136 -11.22 -15.79 0.01
CA ASP A 136 -12.12 -16.92 0.22
C ASP A 136 -12.30 -17.21 1.71
N GLY A 137 -13.53 -17.65 2.09
CA GLY A 137 -13.82 -18.16 3.42
C GLY A 137 -14.02 -17.08 4.48
N ALA A 138 -13.59 -17.38 5.71
CA ALA A 138 -13.91 -16.54 6.88
C ALA A 138 -13.17 -15.19 6.90
N LEU A 139 -12.09 -15.04 6.15
CA LEU A 139 -11.29 -13.82 6.12
C LEU A 139 -11.77 -12.80 5.07
N GLU A 140 -12.48 -13.25 4.03
CA GLU A 140 -12.92 -12.40 2.91
C GLU A 140 -13.59 -11.09 3.34
N PRO A 141 -14.53 -11.06 4.33
CA PRO A 141 -15.21 -9.82 4.71
C PRO A 141 -14.30 -8.77 5.35
N TYR A 142 -13.13 -9.18 5.84
CA TYR A 142 -12.26 -8.32 6.64
C TYR A 142 -11.07 -7.76 5.87
N TYR A 143 -10.82 -8.21 4.65
CA TYR A 143 -9.66 -7.78 3.88
C TYR A 143 -10.06 -7.14 2.57
N VAL A 144 -9.54 -5.94 2.33
CA VAL A 144 -9.80 -5.19 1.09
C VAL A 144 -8.49 -4.93 0.37
N GLN A 145 -8.35 -5.51 -0.82
CA GLN A 145 -7.22 -5.26 -1.71
C GLN A 145 -7.53 -4.12 -2.67
N PHE A 146 -6.61 -3.15 -2.76
CA PHE A 146 -6.61 -2.07 -3.73
C PHE A 146 -5.49 -2.29 -4.76
N GLY A 147 -5.75 -1.90 -6.00
CA GLY A 147 -4.78 -1.95 -7.08
C GLY A 147 -4.68 -3.30 -7.79
N ASN A 148 -3.66 -3.41 -8.64
CA ASN A 148 -3.43 -4.61 -9.46
C ASN A 148 -2.31 -5.47 -8.85
N PRO A 149 -2.54 -6.77 -8.62
CA PRO A 149 -1.53 -7.70 -8.09
C PRO A 149 -0.19 -7.70 -8.83
N TRP A 150 -0.18 -7.39 -10.12
CA TRP A 150 1.01 -7.37 -10.96
C TRP A 150 1.63 -5.98 -11.13
N SER A 151 0.97 -4.93 -10.69
CA SER A 151 1.51 -3.57 -10.74
C SER A 151 2.63 -3.39 -9.71
N LEU A 152 3.66 -2.65 -10.08
CA LEU A 152 4.75 -2.26 -9.18
C LEU A 152 4.61 -0.81 -8.68
N GLY A 153 3.62 -0.08 -9.20
CA GLY A 153 3.30 1.29 -8.77
C GLY A 153 4.31 2.36 -9.18
N MET A 154 3.97 3.61 -8.88
CA MET A 154 4.75 4.78 -9.26
C MET A 154 6.15 4.80 -8.62
N LEU A 155 6.34 4.24 -7.43
CA LEU A 155 7.65 4.19 -6.78
C LEU A 155 8.66 3.39 -7.58
N ASN A 156 8.22 2.36 -8.28
CA ASN A 156 9.07 1.60 -9.17
C ASN A 156 9.54 2.44 -10.37
N GLU A 157 8.66 3.26 -10.94
CA GLU A 157 8.99 4.16 -12.05
C GLU A 157 9.95 5.28 -11.61
N LEU A 158 9.76 5.80 -10.39
CA LEU A 158 10.59 6.85 -9.81
C LEU A 158 11.94 6.33 -9.27
N ALA A 159 12.07 5.04 -9.05
CA ALA A 159 13.25 4.43 -8.41
C ALA A 159 14.57 4.83 -9.09
N VAL A 160 14.63 4.75 -10.42
CA VAL A 160 15.83 5.09 -11.19
C VAL A 160 16.20 6.57 -11.04
N ILE A 161 15.20 7.46 -11.05
CA ILE A 161 15.39 8.91 -10.90
C ILE A 161 15.93 9.24 -9.51
N ILE A 162 15.34 8.64 -8.45
CA ILE A 162 15.76 8.86 -7.06
C ILE A 162 17.18 8.30 -6.83
N LEU A 163 17.49 7.13 -7.37
CA LEU A 163 18.83 6.56 -7.30
C LEU A 163 19.85 7.43 -8.03
N ALA A 164 19.54 7.91 -9.22
CA ALA A 164 20.41 8.82 -9.97
C ALA A 164 20.66 10.13 -9.21
N LYS A 165 19.62 10.71 -8.60
CA LYS A 165 19.75 11.88 -7.72
C LYS A 165 20.70 11.62 -6.55
N LYS A 166 20.54 10.49 -5.85
CA LYS A 166 21.41 10.11 -4.71
C LYS A 166 22.86 9.90 -5.13
N LEU A 167 23.10 9.25 -6.28
CA LEU A 167 24.46 9.02 -6.82
C LEU A 167 25.11 10.33 -7.26
N GLY A 168 24.35 11.21 -7.94
CA GLY A 168 24.84 12.51 -8.38
C GLY A 168 25.23 13.43 -7.22
N LEU A 169 24.41 13.48 -6.16
CA LEU A 169 24.74 14.24 -4.95
C LEU A 169 25.97 13.66 -4.23
N GLY A 170 26.09 12.34 -4.12
CA GLY A 170 27.27 11.70 -3.53
C GLY A 170 28.56 11.99 -4.31
N ALA A 171 28.52 11.95 -5.64
CA ALA A 171 29.63 12.31 -6.48
C ALA A 171 30.03 13.79 -6.31
N TRP A 172 29.05 14.69 -6.25
CA TRP A 172 29.30 16.12 -6.06
C TRP A 172 29.92 16.43 -4.69
N MET A 173 29.44 15.80 -3.60
CA MET A 173 30.01 15.94 -2.25
C MET A 173 31.46 15.45 -2.14
N ASN A 174 31.88 14.51 -2.97
CA ASN A 174 33.26 14.03 -2.99
C ASN A 174 34.22 14.98 -3.76
N TYR A 175 33.67 16.00 -4.46
CA TYR A 175 34.46 17.01 -5.18
C TYR A 175 34.73 18.28 -4.37
N ILE A 176 34.10 18.44 -3.22
CA ILE A 176 34.28 19.55 -2.28
C ILE A 176 35.21 19.11 -1.15
#